data_1cc1c7d0d14941f8c43b9f552147c881
#
_entry.id   1cc1c7d0d14941f8c43b9f552147c881
#
_cell.length_a   1.000
_cell.length_b   1.000
_cell.length_c   1.000
_cell.angle_alpha   90.00
_cell.angle_beta   90.00
_cell.angle_gamma   90.00
#
_symmetry.space_group_name_H-M   'P 1'
#
loop_
_entity.id
_entity.type
_entity.pdbx_description
1 polymer ?
#
loop_
_entity_poly.entity_id
_entity_poly.type
_entity_poly.pdbx_seq_one_letter_code
_entity_poly.pdbx_strand_id
1 'polypeptide(L)'
;MNKIPLLLAVAALSSGALQVRADEVKLTTGLTPGEKLQVAFNSDVQLKLTWGNDTEETVNCPGGPMEIEVKDADLTISTISGKIYSLFVQGNKLSALDISKATNLRQLFAADNELTELSTTNCTLLEEVDVQGNKLTALDLQKNTKIKDINVAQNALTGSSLKLATSARVQNYVTAHNELTRAASFSMNLYEVSTLWMQHNKVASSLALSGTDNLRSLCASSNELTALTMGNAPVLKDCWVDHNQLTSIDFTKGAPVLKSLVANDNQLHEVIYDTECKGILDYVYLQNNALSLNSMPIIDAKTKGAVTHYGLMPQAPYQWEESFELNKAYSETQAFRQNGFAVNTGVAYTFINGAGETLVSGTDYKINVSKVTTFYTSQANVTLHMTATKYPDMEFTTTPFTVGTPSGITDVTVNGNLFVEGGVGTLTVSASSPEALRVVSVAGQTIVAKTVANGTTTLSLPAGVYVVNGKKVLVR
;
A
#
# COMPACT_ATOMS: atom_id res chain seq x y z
N MET A 1 -85.24 -35.86 33.13
CA MET A 1 -84.95 -35.33 31.78
C MET A 1 -84.58 -33.88 31.93
N ASN A 2 -83.29 -33.60 32.13
CA ASN A 2 -82.83 -32.23 32.37
C ASN A 2 -82.24 -31.67 31.08
N LYS A 3 -82.74 -30.58 30.57
CA LYS A 3 -82.23 -29.79 29.46
C LYS A 3 -81.16 -28.85 29.98
N ILE A 4 -79.96 -28.95 29.43
CA ILE A 4 -78.85 -28.02 29.66
C ILE A 4 -78.95 -26.92 28.59
N PRO A 5 -78.99 -25.61 28.97
CA PRO A 5 -78.93 -24.55 27.98
C PRO A 5 -77.51 -24.35 27.47
N LEU A 6 -77.32 -24.30 26.14
CA LEU A 6 -76.09 -23.99 25.42
C LEU A 6 -75.85 -22.48 25.56
N LEU A 7 -74.80 -22.12 26.32
CA LEU A 7 -74.32 -20.75 26.44
C LEU A 7 -73.42 -20.42 25.22
N LEU A 8 -73.94 -19.62 24.29
CA LEU A 8 -73.14 -19.07 23.18
C LEU A 8 -72.21 -17.97 23.75
N ALA A 9 -70.93 -18.31 23.90
CA ALA A 9 -69.89 -17.30 24.11
C ALA A 9 -69.56 -16.61 22.78
N VAL A 10 -70.06 -15.41 22.57
CA VAL A 10 -69.59 -14.54 21.49
C VAL A 10 -68.25 -14.03 21.87
N ALA A 11 -67.17 -14.67 21.31
CA ALA A 11 -65.81 -14.13 21.36
C ALA A 11 -65.84 -12.83 20.52
N ALA A 12 -65.77 -11.71 21.15
CA ALA A 12 -65.41 -10.47 20.48
C ALA A 12 -63.99 -10.60 19.91
N LEU A 13 -63.91 -10.90 18.64
CA LEU A 13 -62.69 -10.67 17.86
C LEU A 13 -62.43 -9.17 17.87
N SER A 14 -61.65 -8.70 18.84
CA SER A 14 -60.99 -7.42 18.70
C SER A 14 -60.17 -7.50 17.41
N SER A 15 -60.67 -6.88 16.37
CA SER A 15 -59.88 -6.58 15.18
C SER A 15 -58.73 -5.67 15.63
N GLY A 16 -57.69 -6.29 16.15
CA GLY A 16 -56.36 -5.65 16.19
C GLY A 16 -56.00 -5.40 14.76
N ALA A 17 -56.40 -4.27 14.22
CA ALA A 17 -55.83 -3.75 13.02
C ALA A 17 -54.32 -3.84 13.26
N LEU A 18 -53.59 -4.66 12.50
CA LEU A 18 -52.16 -4.58 12.39
C LEU A 18 -51.90 -3.12 12.01
N GLN A 19 -51.59 -2.29 13.01
CA GLN A 19 -51.10 -0.95 12.72
C GLN A 19 -49.84 -1.15 11.92
N VAL A 20 -49.94 -0.93 10.64
CA VAL A 20 -48.76 -0.86 9.77
C VAL A 20 -47.95 0.30 10.33
N ARG A 21 -46.91 -0.04 11.09
CA ARG A 21 -46.06 0.96 11.71
C ARG A 21 -45.47 1.82 10.61
N ALA A 22 -45.65 3.13 10.73
CA ALA A 22 -45.04 4.08 9.80
C ALA A 22 -43.49 3.92 9.84
N ASP A 23 -42.85 3.99 8.69
CA ASP A 23 -41.43 4.17 8.67
C ASP A 23 -41.12 5.60 9.13
N GLU A 24 -40.06 5.76 9.92
CA GLU A 24 -39.64 7.04 10.47
C GLU A 24 -38.12 7.19 10.37
N VAL A 25 -37.71 8.36 9.97
CA VAL A 25 -36.30 8.80 9.95
C VAL A 25 -36.22 10.09 10.76
N LYS A 26 -35.19 10.19 11.62
CA LYS A 26 -34.89 11.44 12.32
C LYS A 26 -33.49 11.90 11.89
N LEU A 27 -33.36 13.19 11.68
CA LEU A 27 -32.10 13.79 11.32
C LEU A 27 -31.92 15.14 12.03
N THR A 28 -30.66 15.48 12.27
CA THR A 28 -30.24 16.80 12.73
C THR A 28 -29.30 17.39 11.68
N THR A 29 -29.67 18.55 11.13
CA THR A 29 -28.92 19.25 10.10
C THR A 29 -28.20 20.49 10.64
N GLY A 30 -27.03 20.81 10.10
CA GLY A 30 -26.33 22.09 10.31
C GLY A 30 -26.77 23.18 9.34
N LEU A 31 -27.78 22.92 8.48
CA LEU A 31 -28.39 23.95 7.64
C LEU A 31 -29.23 24.89 8.49
N THR A 32 -29.26 26.17 8.10
CA THR A 32 -30.03 27.19 8.82
C THR A 32 -31.43 27.33 8.26
N PRO A 33 -32.43 27.80 9.06
CA PRO A 33 -33.78 28.06 8.58
C PRO A 33 -33.81 28.91 7.30
N GLY A 34 -34.58 28.46 6.31
CA GLY A 34 -34.66 29.04 4.97
C GLY A 34 -33.72 28.39 3.94
N GLU A 35 -32.67 27.67 4.35
CA GLU A 35 -31.87 26.84 3.43
C GLU A 35 -32.68 25.63 2.96
N LYS A 36 -32.16 24.91 1.96
CA LYS A 36 -32.84 23.75 1.36
C LYS A 36 -32.14 22.44 1.73
N LEU A 37 -32.85 21.57 2.41
CA LEU A 37 -32.48 20.18 2.66
C LEU A 37 -32.80 19.36 1.40
N GLN A 38 -31.78 18.68 0.83
CA GLN A 38 -31.95 17.84 -0.36
C GLN A 38 -32.26 16.41 0.07
N VAL A 39 -33.43 15.90 -0.29
CA VAL A 39 -33.79 14.51 0.01
C VAL A 39 -34.36 13.82 -1.22
N ALA A 40 -34.24 12.50 -1.28
CA ALA A 40 -34.95 11.73 -2.28
C ALA A 40 -35.38 10.36 -1.72
N PHE A 41 -36.45 9.86 -2.29
CA PHE A 41 -37.02 8.55 -2.02
C PHE A 41 -37.29 7.84 -3.36
N ASN A 42 -37.19 6.52 -3.41
CA ASN A 42 -37.38 5.75 -4.64
C ASN A 42 -38.82 5.33 -4.96
N SER A 43 -39.79 5.79 -4.18
CA SER A 43 -41.22 5.47 -4.36
C SER A 43 -42.08 6.64 -3.98
N ASP A 44 -43.32 6.66 -4.56
CA ASP A 44 -44.34 7.61 -4.11
C ASP A 44 -44.70 7.37 -2.67
N VAL A 45 -44.44 8.35 -1.82
CA VAL A 45 -44.76 8.33 -0.41
C VAL A 45 -45.41 9.64 0.01
N GLN A 46 -46.40 9.56 0.88
CA GLN A 46 -46.91 10.73 1.58
C GLN A 46 -46.21 10.80 2.93
N LEU A 47 -45.56 11.92 3.19
CA LEU A 47 -44.71 12.13 4.34
C LEU A 47 -45.32 13.20 5.26
N LYS A 48 -45.22 12.98 6.54
CA LYS A 48 -45.36 13.99 7.58
C LYS A 48 -43.96 14.41 8.00
N LEU A 49 -43.69 15.69 7.90
CA LEU A 49 -42.49 16.34 8.41
C LEU A 49 -42.84 17.00 9.75
N THR A 50 -42.06 16.71 10.78
CA THR A 50 -42.21 17.33 12.10
C THR A 50 -40.85 17.91 12.50
N TRP A 51 -40.76 19.21 12.60
CA TRP A 51 -39.58 19.95 12.98
C TRP A 51 -39.42 20.07 14.50
N GLY A 52 -38.23 20.30 15.00
CA GLY A 52 -37.93 20.46 16.42
C GLY A 52 -38.69 21.59 17.11
N ASN A 53 -39.13 22.59 16.36
CA ASN A 53 -39.98 23.70 16.81
C ASN A 53 -41.50 23.39 16.74
N ASP A 54 -41.87 22.10 16.68
CA ASP A 54 -43.26 21.61 16.55
C ASP A 54 -43.99 22.04 15.26
N THR A 55 -43.28 22.61 14.27
CA THR A 55 -43.88 22.89 12.97
C THR A 55 -44.11 21.57 12.22
N GLU A 56 -45.36 21.37 11.76
CA GLU A 56 -45.72 20.17 11.01
C GLU A 56 -46.18 20.52 9.60
N GLU A 57 -45.84 19.67 8.65
CA GLU A 57 -46.34 19.76 7.28
C GLU A 57 -46.46 18.38 6.65
N THR A 58 -47.34 18.27 5.66
CA THR A 58 -47.49 17.05 4.88
C THR A 58 -47.04 17.33 3.46
N VAL A 59 -46.16 16.45 2.95
CA VAL A 59 -45.63 16.57 1.60
C VAL A 59 -45.85 15.26 0.84
N ASN A 60 -46.12 15.38 -0.46
CA ASN A 60 -46.13 14.22 -1.37
C ASN A 60 -44.76 14.14 -2.05
N CYS A 61 -44.10 13.02 -1.89
CA CYS A 61 -42.87 12.74 -2.61
C CYS A 61 -43.17 11.79 -3.78
N PRO A 62 -43.10 12.24 -5.03
CA PRO A 62 -43.50 11.46 -6.18
C PRO A 62 -42.39 10.45 -6.64
N GLY A 63 -41.51 10.06 -5.71
CA GLY A 63 -40.31 9.32 -6.04
C GLY A 63 -39.26 10.18 -6.75
N GLY A 64 -38.08 10.32 -6.15
CA GLY A 64 -36.98 11.14 -6.68
C GLY A 64 -36.63 12.34 -5.80
N PRO A 65 -35.77 13.23 -6.31
CA PRO A 65 -35.24 14.37 -5.56
C PRO A 65 -36.32 15.39 -5.21
N MET A 66 -36.26 15.91 -3.99
CA MET A 66 -37.06 17.03 -3.53
C MET A 66 -36.28 17.93 -2.59
N GLU A 67 -36.69 19.18 -2.51
CA GLU A 67 -36.13 20.18 -1.60
C GLU A 67 -37.15 20.46 -0.47
N ILE A 68 -36.67 20.38 0.75
CA ILE A 68 -37.43 20.72 1.94
C ILE A 68 -36.83 22.00 2.53
N GLU A 69 -37.63 23.04 2.72
CA GLU A 69 -37.15 24.25 3.38
C GLU A 69 -36.94 23.99 4.88
N VAL A 70 -35.74 24.23 5.35
CA VAL A 70 -35.35 24.02 6.74
C VAL A 70 -36.10 25.01 7.63
N LYS A 71 -36.76 24.51 8.68
CA LYS A 71 -37.47 25.32 9.68
C LYS A 71 -36.86 25.21 11.07
N ASP A 72 -36.13 24.12 11.32
CA ASP A 72 -35.38 23.85 12.54
C ASP A 72 -34.22 22.87 12.21
N ALA A 73 -33.26 22.75 13.11
CA ALA A 73 -32.17 21.80 12.94
C ALA A 73 -32.64 20.35 12.98
N ASP A 74 -33.62 20.03 13.82
CA ASP A 74 -34.15 18.68 14.00
C ASP A 74 -35.35 18.46 13.12
N LEU A 75 -35.35 17.35 12.38
CA LEU A 75 -36.48 16.95 11.52
C LEU A 75 -36.80 15.46 11.71
N THR A 76 -38.06 15.18 11.97
CA THR A 76 -38.62 13.83 11.90
C THR A 76 -39.46 13.69 10.64
N ILE A 77 -39.11 12.71 9.79
CA ILE A 77 -39.83 12.34 8.58
C ILE A 77 -40.56 11.03 8.84
N SER A 78 -41.87 11.03 8.78
CA SER A 78 -42.67 9.82 8.99
C SER A 78 -43.56 9.54 7.79
N THR A 79 -43.68 8.29 7.37
CA THR A 79 -44.61 7.90 6.29
C THR A 79 -46.04 7.96 6.80
N ILE A 80 -46.95 8.65 6.08
CA ILE A 80 -48.41 8.58 6.24
C ILE A 80 -48.91 7.39 5.43
N SER A 81 -48.38 7.20 4.23
CA SER A 81 -48.64 6.05 3.37
C SER A 81 -47.37 5.62 2.67
N GLY A 82 -47.27 4.33 2.30
CA GLY A 82 -46.08 3.74 1.65
C GLY A 82 -44.98 3.32 2.64
N LYS A 83 -43.82 3.02 2.10
CA LYS A 83 -42.63 2.55 2.80
C LYS A 83 -41.38 3.26 2.27
N ILE A 84 -40.39 3.45 3.15
CA ILE A 84 -39.09 3.99 2.75
C ILE A 84 -38.16 2.81 2.38
N TYR A 85 -37.95 2.61 1.08
CA TYR A 85 -37.04 1.60 0.57
C TYR A 85 -35.63 2.16 0.26
N SER A 86 -35.55 3.41 -0.15
CA SER A 86 -34.30 4.12 -0.36
C SER A 86 -34.39 5.51 0.28
N LEU A 87 -33.26 5.93 0.85
CA LEU A 87 -33.11 7.25 1.47
C LEU A 87 -31.84 7.91 0.93
N PHE A 88 -32.00 9.07 0.34
CA PHE A 88 -30.92 9.92 -0.18
C PHE A 88 -30.93 11.23 0.61
N VAL A 89 -29.86 11.46 1.39
CA VAL A 89 -29.70 12.64 2.26
C VAL A 89 -28.28 13.18 2.23
N GLN A 90 -27.57 12.98 1.13
CA GLN A 90 -26.20 13.42 0.98
C GLN A 90 -26.07 14.95 0.93
N GLY A 91 -24.94 15.48 1.44
CA GLY A 91 -24.57 16.89 1.35
C GLY A 91 -25.41 17.86 2.19
N ASN A 92 -26.08 17.37 3.22
CA ASN A 92 -27.02 18.16 4.03
C ASN A 92 -26.46 18.64 5.38
N LYS A 93 -25.14 18.55 5.58
CA LYS A 93 -24.48 18.87 6.87
C LYS A 93 -25.11 18.12 8.06
N LEU A 94 -25.54 16.87 7.87
CA LEU A 94 -26.19 16.09 8.92
C LEU A 94 -25.17 15.73 10.02
N SER A 95 -25.46 16.11 11.24
CA SER A 95 -24.71 15.71 12.43
C SER A 95 -25.27 14.45 13.10
N ALA A 96 -26.55 14.13 12.88
CA ALA A 96 -27.19 12.92 13.34
C ALA A 96 -28.18 12.36 12.31
N LEU A 97 -28.30 11.02 12.28
CA LEU A 97 -29.26 10.31 11.44
C LEU A 97 -29.72 9.03 12.14
N ASP A 98 -30.97 9.00 12.55
CA ASP A 98 -31.62 7.82 13.12
C ASP A 98 -32.62 7.20 12.12
N ILE A 99 -32.24 6.01 11.64
CA ILE A 99 -33.01 5.17 10.71
C ILE A 99 -33.60 3.93 11.39
N SER A 100 -33.56 3.86 12.72
CA SER A 100 -33.94 2.66 13.49
C SER A 100 -35.39 2.20 13.27
N LYS A 101 -36.25 3.08 12.80
CA LYS A 101 -37.62 2.76 12.44
C LYS A 101 -37.90 2.63 10.95
N ALA A 102 -36.88 2.84 10.10
CA ALA A 102 -36.97 2.63 8.65
C ALA A 102 -36.64 1.17 8.29
N THR A 103 -37.38 0.22 8.84
CA THR A 103 -37.06 -1.21 8.80
C THR A 103 -37.18 -1.84 7.40
N ASN A 104 -37.79 -1.13 6.45
CA ASN A 104 -37.90 -1.53 5.05
C ASN A 104 -36.76 -1.02 4.18
N LEU A 105 -35.82 -0.24 4.76
CA LEU A 105 -34.73 0.40 4.02
C LEU A 105 -33.82 -0.65 3.39
N ARG A 106 -33.58 -0.47 2.07
CA ARG A 106 -32.66 -1.28 1.24
C ARG A 106 -31.44 -0.51 0.81
N GLN A 107 -31.59 0.79 0.60
CA GLN A 107 -30.53 1.67 0.12
C GLN A 107 -30.44 2.92 0.98
N LEU A 108 -29.24 3.22 1.45
CA LEU A 108 -28.93 4.42 2.22
C LEU A 108 -27.81 5.18 1.55
N PHE A 109 -28.08 6.42 1.13
CA PHE A 109 -27.09 7.35 0.60
C PHE A 109 -27.07 8.59 1.51
N ALA A 110 -26.07 8.65 2.38
CA ALA A 110 -25.86 9.72 3.35
C ALA A 110 -24.42 10.26 3.27
N ALA A 111 -23.83 10.24 2.08
CA ALA A 111 -22.49 10.75 1.82
C ALA A 111 -22.39 12.26 2.09
N ASP A 112 -21.15 12.74 2.31
CA ASP A 112 -20.80 14.15 2.44
C ASP A 112 -21.62 14.88 3.51
N ASN A 113 -21.67 14.29 4.71
CA ASN A 113 -22.30 14.84 5.89
C ASN A 113 -21.29 14.94 7.07
N GLU A 114 -21.78 15.18 8.29
CA GLU A 114 -20.96 15.32 9.49
C GLU A 114 -21.23 14.22 10.54
N LEU A 115 -21.73 13.06 10.09
CA LEU A 115 -22.11 11.96 10.97
C LEU A 115 -20.89 11.40 11.71
N THR A 116 -20.98 11.33 13.04
CA THR A 116 -19.95 10.70 13.89
C THR A 116 -20.32 9.27 14.28
N GLU A 117 -21.59 8.91 14.19
CA GLU A 117 -22.12 7.58 14.44
C GLU A 117 -23.29 7.28 13.50
N LEU A 118 -23.52 6.00 13.24
CA LEU A 118 -24.69 5.52 12.49
C LEU A 118 -25.00 4.08 12.91
N SER A 119 -26.26 3.83 13.24
CA SER A 119 -26.75 2.48 13.51
C SER A 119 -27.67 1.97 12.41
N THR A 120 -27.28 0.85 11.80
CA THR A 120 -28.06 0.15 10.77
C THR A 120 -28.74 -1.12 11.30
N THR A 121 -28.64 -1.39 12.60
CA THR A 121 -29.01 -2.67 13.23
C THR A 121 -30.44 -3.12 12.91
N ASN A 122 -31.39 -2.19 12.82
CA ASN A 122 -32.80 -2.50 12.53
C ASN A 122 -33.10 -2.55 11.02
N CYS A 123 -32.19 -2.06 10.17
CA CYS A 123 -32.34 -2.05 8.72
C CYS A 123 -31.83 -3.35 8.09
N THR A 124 -32.36 -4.49 8.52
CA THR A 124 -31.86 -5.82 8.13
C THR A 124 -32.04 -6.16 6.65
N LEU A 125 -32.81 -5.36 5.92
CA LEU A 125 -33.01 -5.48 4.48
C LEU A 125 -32.00 -4.67 3.65
N LEU A 126 -31.07 -3.95 4.31
CA LEU A 126 -30.12 -3.07 3.64
C LEU A 126 -29.25 -3.86 2.66
N GLU A 127 -29.23 -3.40 1.41
CA GLU A 127 -28.48 -3.97 0.29
C GLU A 127 -27.34 -3.04 -0.14
N GLU A 128 -27.48 -1.74 0.06
CA GLU A 128 -26.52 -0.72 -0.33
C GLU A 128 -26.38 0.36 0.73
N VAL A 129 -25.16 0.73 1.07
CA VAL A 129 -24.83 1.82 1.98
C VAL A 129 -23.70 2.67 1.42
N ASP A 130 -23.95 3.95 1.24
CA ASP A 130 -22.96 4.97 0.93
C ASP A 130 -22.99 6.05 2.01
N VAL A 131 -21.95 6.06 2.83
CA VAL A 131 -21.72 7.03 3.91
C VAL A 131 -20.33 7.64 3.81
N GLN A 132 -19.76 7.70 2.59
CA GLN A 132 -18.47 8.35 2.37
C GLN A 132 -18.50 9.81 2.82
N GLY A 133 -17.31 10.38 3.11
CA GLY A 133 -17.22 11.81 3.45
C GLY A 133 -17.94 12.18 4.74
N ASN A 134 -17.86 11.33 5.75
CA ASN A 134 -18.40 11.57 7.08
C ASN A 134 -17.29 11.55 8.15
N LYS A 135 -17.66 11.54 9.43
CA LYS A 135 -16.74 11.50 10.58
C LYS A 135 -16.91 10.21 11.40
N LEU A 136 -17.38 9.12 10.76
CA LEU A 136 -17.64 7.85 11.44
C LEU A 136 -16.34 7.23 11.96
N THR A 137 -16.32 6.86 13.24
CA THR A 137 -15.20 6.13 13.86
C THR A 137 -15.42 4.62 13.91
N ALA A 138 -16.66 4.17 13.74
CA ALA A 138 -17.07 2.78 13.65
C ALA A 138 -18.35 2.62 12.83
N LEU A 139 -18.51 1.44 12.22
CA LEU A 139 -19.77 1.04 11.56
C LEU A 139 -19.96 -0.47 11.70
N ASP A 140 -21.10 -0.87 12.26
CA ASP A 140 -21.44 -2.30 12.44
C ASP A 140 -22.56 -2.71 11.48
N LEU A 141 -22.18 -3.49 10.45
CA LEU A 141 -23.08 -4.06 9.44
C LEU A 141 -23.33 -5.56 9.65
N GLN A 142 -23.04 -6.13 10.84
CA GLN A 142 -23.19 -7.56 11.09
C GLN A 142 -24.64 -8.07 10.98
N LYS A 143 -25.63 -7.18 11.15
CA LYS A 143 -27.06 -7.52 10.98
C LYS A 143 -27.55 -7.34 9.54
N ASN A 144 -26.78 -6.69 8.69
CA ASN A 144 -27.14 -6.37 7.30
C ASN A 144 -26.65 -7.49 6.36
N THR A 145 -27.21 -8.68 6.51
CA THR A 145 -26.76 -9.90 5.79
C THR A 145 -27.03 -9.87 4.29
N LYS A 146 -27.82 -8.91 3.81
CA LYS A 146 -28.16 -8.72 2.39
C LYS A 146 -27.29 -7.68 1.70
N ILE A 147 -26.35 -7.06 2.43
CA ILE A 147 -25.50 -5.98 1.90
C ILE A 147 -24.64 -6.47 0.74
N LYS A 148 -24.60 -5.71 -0.34
CA LYS A 148 -23.84 -5.95 -1.58
C LYS A 148 -22.87 -4.82 -1.86
N ASP A 149 -23.32 -3.59 -1.66
CA ASP A 149 -22.56 -2.40 -2.01
C ASP A 149 -22.29 -1.57 -0.77
N ILE A 150 -20.99 -1.34 -0.49
CA ILE A 150 -20.53 -0.62 0.69
C ILE A 150 -19.54 0.45 0.24
N ASN A 151 -19.87 1.70 0.52
CA ASN A 151 -18.96 2.82 0.40
C ASN A 151 -18.87 3.57 1.74
N VAL A 152 -17.76 3.40 2.42
CA VAL A 152 -17.45 4.06 3.69
C VAL A 152 -16.14 4.88 3.58
N ALA A 153 -15.76 5.26 2.37
CA ALA A 153 -14.56 6.04 2.14
C ALA A 153 -14.58 7.39 2.87
N GLN A 154 -13.40 7.97 3.10
CA GLN A 154 -13.27 9.31 3.69
C GLN A 154 -14.03 9.44 5.02
N ASN A 155 -13.72 8.53 5.94
CA ASN A 155 -14.21 8.52 7.31
C ASN A 155 -13.02 8.42 8.28
N ALA A 156 -13.31 8.25 9.57
CA ALA A 156 -12.30 8.07 10.62
C ALA A 156 -12.31 6.63 11.20
N LEU A 157 -12.65 5.63 10.36
CA LEU A 157 -12.71 4.23 10.78
C LEU A 157 -11.31 3.71 11.12
N THR A 158 -11.13 3.12 12.30
CA THR A 158 -9.84 2.65 12.82
C THR A 158 -9.83 1.15 13.07
N GLY A 159 -8.66 0.53 12.95
CA GLY A 159 -8.45 -0.86 13.35
C GLY A 159 -9.46 -1.82 12.71
N SER A 160 -10.33 -2.42 13.52
CA SER A 160 -11.41 -3.33 13.12
C SER A 160 -12.80 -2.77 13.41
N SER A 161 -12.95 -1.44 13.37
CA SER A 161 -14.21 -0.76 13.69
C SER A 161 -15.30 -0.94 12.62
N LEU A 162 -14.92 -1.30 11.39
CA LEU A 162 -15.88 -1.73 10.37
C LEU A 162 -16.14 -3.23 10.50
N LYS A 163 -17.38 -3.60 10.80
CA LYS A 163 -17.78 -5.00 11.00
C LYS A 163 -18.81 -5.41 9.95
N LEU A 164 -18.60 -6.56 9.33
CA LEU A 164 -19.50 -7.13 8.32
C LEU A 164 -20.08 -8.45 8.78
N ALA A 165 -21.26 -8.79 8.26
CA ALA A 165 -21.80 -10.13 8.39
C ALA A 165 -20.94 -11.12 7.61
N THR A 166 -20.54 -12.24 8.20
CA THR A 166 -19.75 -13.29 7.52
C THR A 166 -20.52 -13.95 6.37
N SER A 167 -21.85 -13.86 6.36
CA SER A 167 -22.72 -14.36 5.28
C SER A 167 -23.01 -13.32 4.19
N ALA A 168 -22.54 -12.07 4.35
CA ALA A 168 -22.75 -11.03 3.34
C ALA A 168 -22.05 -11.41 2.03
N ARG A 169 -22.67 -11.10 0.90
CA ARG A 169 -22.17 -11.31 -0.45
C ARG A 169 -21.85 -9.96 -1.08
N VAL A 170 -20.83 -9.31 -0.53
CA VAL A 170 -20.42 -7.97 -0.97
C VAL A 170 -19.85 -8.06 -2.39
N GLN A 171 -20.29 -7.15 -3.24
CA GLN A 171 -19.84 -7.02 -4.64
C GLN A 171 -18.91 -5.81 -4.81
N ASN A 172 -19.28 -4.67 -4.23
CA ASN A 172 -18.47 -3.46 -4.25
C ASN A 172 -18.13 -3.05 -2.83
N TYR A 173 -16.84 -3.01 -2.54
CA TYR A 173 -16.33 -2.70 -1.21
C TYR A 173 -15.30 -1.57 -1.28
N VAL A 174 -15.72 -0.40 -0.85
CA VAL A 174 -14.91 0.83 -0.87
C VAL A 174 -14.71 1.35 0.55
N THR A 175 -13.46 1.31 1.01
CA THR A 175 -13.05 1.73 2.36
C THR A 175 -11.88 2.72 2.33
N ALA A 176 -11.63 3.33 1.20
CA ALA A 176 -10.51 4.24 0.98
C ALA A 176 -10.50 5.43 1.96
N HIS A 177 -9.30 5.97 2.22
CA HIS A 177 -9.14 7.16 3.08
C HIS A 177 -9.78 6.98 4.46
N ASN A 178 -9.32 5.96 5.17
CA ASN A 178 -9.65 5.69 6.57
C ASN A 178 -8.34 5.41 7.35
N GLU A 179 -8.45 4.92 8.57
CA GLU A 179 -7.32 4.53 9.42
C GLU A 179 -7.35 3.03 9.76
N LEU A 180 -7.85 2.21 8.85
CA LEU A 180 -7.94 0.76 9.03
C LEU A 180 -6.53 0.15 9.07
N THR A 181 -6.23 -0.65 10.11
CA THR A 181 -4.90 -1.23 10.33
C THR A 181 -4.82 -2.71 9.99
N ARG A 182 -5.94 -3.36 9.72
CA ARG A 182 -6.01 -4.80 9.49
C ARG A 182 -6.74 -5.14 8.21
N ALA A 183 -6.12 -6.02 7.44
CA ALA A 183 -6.82 -6.80 6.43
C ALA A 183 -7.91 -7.72 7.03
N ALA A 184 -7.96 -7.87 8.36
CA ALA A 184 -8.97 -8.68 9.05
C ALA A 184 -10.39 -8.12 8.98
N SER A 185 -10.56 -6.87 8.58
CA SER A 185 -11.87 -6.35 8.12
C SER A 185 -12.34 -7.07 6.85
N PHE A 186 -11.45 -7.85 6.21
CA PHE A 186 -11.70 -8.66 5.02
C PHE A 186 -11.89 -10.15 5.31
N SER A 187 -12.25 -10.55 6.52
CA SER A 187 -12.65 -11.93 6.82
C SER A 187 -13.99 -12.32 6.18
N MET A 188 -14.49 -11.47 5.29
CA MET A 188 -15.68 -11.75 4.49
C MET A 188 -15.35 -12.70 3.33
N ASN A 189 -16.37 -13.34 2.80
CA ASN A 189 -16.27 -14.11 1.59
C ASN A 189 -16.04 -13.19 0.38
N LEU A 190 -14.83 -13.20 -0.19
CA LEU A 190 -14.46 -12.38 -1.36
C LEU A 190 -15.00 -12.92 -2.69
N TYR A 191 -15.69 -14.04 -2.68
CA TYR A 191 -16.14 -14.75 -3.89
C TYR A 191 -17.00 -13.88 -4.83
N GLU A 192 -17.84 -13.01 -4.28
CA GLU A 192 -18.71 -12.13 -5.06
C GLU A 192 -18.06 -10.75 -5.34
N VAL A 193 -16.93 -10.43 -4.70
CA VAL A 193 -16.34 -9.09 -4.80
C VAL A 193 -15.80 -8.85 -6.20
N SER A 194 -16.30 -7.80 -6.84
CA SER A 194 -15.84 -7.30 -8.14
C SER A 194 -14.96 -6.07 -8.02
N THR A 195 -15.20 -5.25 -7.00
CA THR A 195 -14.45 -4.02 -6.72
C THR A 195 -13.98 -4.03 -5.26
N LEU A 196 -12.68 -3.93 -5.05
CA LEU A 196 -12.06 -3.81 -3.73
C LEU A 196 -11.14 -2.58 -3.72
N TRP A 197 -11.63 -1.48 -3.15
CA TRP A 197 -10.89 -0.23 -3.05
C TRP A 197 -10.64 0.12 -1.59
N MET A 198 -9.38 0.04 -1.17
CA MET A 198 -8.93 0.23 0.19
C MET A 198 -7.69 1.13 0.31
N GLN A 199 -7.45 1.95 -0.70
CA GLN A 199 -6.31 2.84 -0.71
C GLN A 199 -6.34 3.87 0.42
N HIS A 200 -5.16 4.39 0.78
CA HIS A 200 -4.98 5.37 1.86
C HIS A 200 -5.57 4.89 3.20
N ASN A 201 -5.09 3.74 3.65
CA ASN A 201 -5.31 3.19 4.97
C ASN A 201 -3.95 2.89 5.65
N LYS A 202 -3.96 2.21 6.79
CA LYS A 202 -2.75 1.82 7.55
C LYS A 202 -2.63 0.29 7.62
N VAL A 203 -3.03 -0.42 6.58
CA VAL A 203 -2.98 -1.90 6.58
C VAL A 203 -1.53 -2.35 6.44
N ALA A 204 -0.98 -2.91 7.53
CA ALA A 204 0.44 -3.24 7.71
C ALA A 204 0.75 -4.75 7.60
N SER A 205 -0.16 -5.55 7.06
CA SER A 205 0.01 -7.01 6.98
C SER A 205 -0.08 -7.52 5.54
N SER A 206 0.05 -8.83 5.35
CA SER A 206 -0.22 -9.42 4.06
C SER A 206 -1.70 -9.30 3.70
N LEU A 207 -1.98 -8.93 2.45
CA LEU A 207 -3.29 -8.99 1.85
C LEU A 207 -3.42 -10.32 1.09
N ALA A 208 -4.24 -11.23 1.63
CA ALA A 208 -4.52 -12.51 1.00
C ALA A 208 -5.88 -12.47 0.31
N LEU A 209 -5.87 -12.63 -1.00
CA LEU A 209 -7.05 -12.60 -1.87
C LEU A 209 -7.36 -14.02 -2.34
N SER A 210 -8.03 -14.81 -1.49
CA SER A 210 -8.52 -16.14 -1.86
C SER A 210 -9.99 -16.08 -2.27
N GLY A 211 -10.37 -16.83 -3.31
CA GLY A 211 -11.76 -16.86 -3.79
C GLY A 211 -12.18 -15.57 -4.50
N THR A 212 -11.28 -14.95 -5.25
CA THR A 212 -11.51 -13.67 -5.93
C THR A 212 -11.87 -13.84 -7.41
N ASP A 213 -12.62 -14.90 -7.75
CA ASP A 213 -12.94 -15.22 -9.15
C ASP A 213 -13.69 -14.10 -9.88
N ASN A 214 -14.39 -13.23 -9.17
CA ASN A 214 -15.13 -12.10 -9.72
C ASN A 214 -14.40 -10.76 -9.64
N LEU A 215 -13.22 -10.70 -9.00
CA LEU A 215 -12.49 -9.45 -8.78
C LEU A 215 -11.99 -8.86 -10.09
N ARG A 216 -12.46 -7.65 -10.41
CA ARG A 216 -12.11 -6.89 -11.61
C ARG A 216 -11.14 -5.75 -11.32
N SER A 217 -11.30 -5.12 -10.16
CA SER A 217 -10.50 -3.96 -9.76
C SER A 217 -10.07 -4.07 -8.30
N LEU A 218 -8.76 -4.06 -8.10
CA LEU A 218 -8.10 -3.94 -6.80
C LEU A 218 -7.38 -2.60 -6.72
N CYS A 219 -7.70 -1.79 -5.73
CA CYS A 219 -6.92 -0.61 -5.36
C CYS A 219 -6.57 -0.67 -3.87
N ALA A 220 -5.30 -0.97 -3.58
CA ALA A 220 -4.75 -1.02 -2.23
C ALA A 220 -3.52 -0.11 -2.08
N SER A 221 -3.43 0.92 -2.92
CA SER A 221 -2.34 1.92 -2.91
C SER A 221 -2.25 2.65 -1.57
N SER A 222 -1.07 3.14 -1.23
CA SER A 222 -0.84 3.94 -0.01
C SER A 222 -1.34 3.23 1.25
N ASN A 223 -0.77 2.07 1.49
CA ASN A 223 -0.89 1.28 2.70
C ASN A 223 0.52 0.88 3.19
N GLU A 224 0.59 -0.04 4.14
CA GLU A 224 1.84 -0.59 4.67
C GLU A 224 1.96 -2.10 4.37
N LEU A 225 1.40 -2.54 3.22
CA LEU A 225 1.37 -3.95 2.85
C LEU A 225 2.77 -4.48 2.60
N THR A 226 3.12 -5.59 3.25
CA THR A 226 4.40 -6.28 3.08
C THR A 226 4.33 -7.46 2.12
N ALA A 227 3.14 -7.99 1.88
CA ALA A 227 2.91 -9.06 0.91
C ALA A 227 1.50 -8.97 0.31
N LEU A 228 1.40 -9.36 -0.95
CA LEU A 228 0.14 -9.56 -1.66
C LEU A 228 0.10 -11.01 -2.17
N THR A 229 -0.84 -11.78 -1.65
CA THR A 229 -1.07 -13.15 -2.13
C THR A 229 -2.31 -13.18 -3.01
N MET A 230 -2.09 -13.32 -4.30
CA MET A 230 -3.17 -13.46 -5.27
C MET A 230 -3.72 -14.88 -5.26
N GLY A 231 -5.04 -14.99 -5.22
CA GLY A 231 -5.75 -16.22 -5.57
C GLY A 231 -5.95 -16.33 -7.09
N ASN A 232 -6.89 -17.19 -7.49
CA ASN A 232 -7.39 -17.19 -8.86
C ASN A 232 -8.18 -15.88 -9.09
N ALA A 233 -7.79 -15.08 -10.08
CA ALA A 233 -8.41 -13.80 -10.41
C ALA A 233 -8.59 -13.66 -11.93
N PRO A 234 -9.38 -14.54 -12.57
CA PRO A 234 -9.43 -14.69 -14.03
C PRO A 234 -9.98 -13.46 -14.76
N VAL A 235 -10.65 -12.55 -14.04
CA VAL A 235 -11.27 -11.35 -14.62
C VAL A 235 -10.64 -10.04 -14.10
N LEU A 236 -9.54 -10.13 -13.35
CA LEU A 236 -8.84 -8.95 -12.80
C LEU A 236 -8.24 -8.12 -13.95
N LYS A 237 -8.64 -6.86 -14.02
CA LYS A 237 -8.17 -5.90 -15.02
C LYS A 237 -7.22 -4.87 -14.43
N ASP A 238 -7.51 -4.40 -13.23
CA ASP A 238 -6.79 -3.32 -12.59
C ASP A 238 -6.24 -3.77 -11.23
N CYS A 239 -4.92 -3.65 -11.05
CA CYS A 239 -4.22 -3.92 -9.81
C CYS A 239 -3.34 -2.73 -9.46
N TRP A 240 -3.78 -1.91 -8.50
CA TRP A 240 -3.09 -0.72 -8.03
C TRP A 240 -2.67 -0.92 -6.57
N VAL A 241 -1.37 -1.08 -6.35
CA VAL A 241 -0.75 -1.42 -5.06
C VAL A 241 0.51 -0.58 -4.80
N ASP A 242 0.61 0.56 -5.44
CA ASP A 242 1.70 1.50 -5.28
C ASP A 242 1.79 2.06 -3.85
N HIS A 243 2.95 2.62 -3.48
CA HIS A 243 3.18 3.19 -2.15
C HIS A 243 2.87 2.17 -1.03
N ASN A 244 3.53 1.00 -1.09
CA ASN A 244 3.48 -0.06 -0.10
C ASN A 244 4.90 -0.58 0.21
N GLN A 245 5.02 -1.73 0.87
CA GLN A 245 6.29 -2.37 1.22
C GLN A 245 6.41 -3.77 0.60
N LEU A 246 5.76 -3.97 -0.55
CA LEU A 246 5.74 -5.25 -1.24
C LEU A 246 7.13 -5.63 -1.77
N THR A 247 7.54 -6.88 -1.56
CA THR A 247 8.81 -7.40 -2.06
C THR A 247 8.68 -8.22 -3.33
N SER A 248 7.50 -8.77 -3.59
CA SER A 248 7.16 -9.50 -4.81
C SER A 248 5.67 -9.46 -5.09
N ILE A 249 5.31 -9.65 -6.36
CA ILE A 249 3.92 -9.88 -6.79
C ILE A 249 3.91 -11.08 -7.73
N ASP A 250 3.04 -12.05 -7.46
CA ASP A 250 2.94 -13.29 -8.26
C ASP A 250 1.52 -13.43 -8.83
N PHE A 251 1.42 -13.34 -10.16
CA PHE A 251 0.19 -13.53 -10.93
C PHE A 251 0.09 -14.91 -11.59
N THR A 252 0.97 -15.88 -11.28
CA THR A 252 0.99 -17.21 -11.94
C THR A 252 -0.27 -18.02 -11.72
N LYS A 253 -1.04 -17.73 -10.67
CA LYS A 253 -2.33 -18.38 -10.41
C LYS A 253 -3.51 -17.80 -11.17
N GLY A 254 -3.25 -16.82 -12.04
CA GLY A 254 -4.20 -16.36 -13.02
C GLY A 254 -4.70 -14.93 -12.83
N ALA A 255 -4.13 -14.02 -13.62
CA ALA A 255 -4.73 -12.75 -13.97
C ALA A 255 -4.55 -12.53 -15.49
N PRO A 256 -5.09 -13.42 -16.34
CA PRO A 256 -4.79 -13.45 -17.77
C PRO A 256 -5.30 -12.22 -18.54
N VAL A 257 -6.21 -11.45 -17.93
CA VAL A 257 -6.82 -10.26 -18.55
C VAL A 257 -6.36 -8.95 -17.89
N LEU A 258 -5.29 -9.00 -17.09
CA LEU A 258 -4.73 -7.81 -16.42
C LEU A 258 -4.31 -6.76 -17.45
N LYS A 259 -4.80 -5.53 -17.29
CA LYS A 259 -4.55 -4.40 -18.17
C LYS A 259 -3.75 -3.29 -17.51
N SER A 260 -3.95 -3.10 -16.22
CA SER A 260 -3.31 -2.04 -15.46
C SER A 260 -2.62 -2.61 -14.23
N LEU A 261 -1.30 -2.41 -14.14
CA LEU A 261 -0.50 -2.71 -12.97
C LEU A 261 0.21 -1.43 -12.51
N VAL A 262 -0.18 -0.90 -11.37
CA VAL A 262 0.46 0.24 -10.73
C VAL A 262 1.02 -0.25 -9.40
N ALA A 263 2.35 -0.41 -9.32
CA ALA A 263 3.05 -0.95 -8.16
C ALA A 263 4.39 -0.21 -7.90
N ASN A 264 4.47 1.03 -8.36
CA ASN A 264 5.61 1.90 -8.06
C ASN A 264 5.72 2.18 -6.55
N ASP A 265 6.88 2.67 -6.12
CA ASP A 265 7.13 3.01 -4.71
C ASP A 265 6.85 1.83 -3.77
N ASN A 266 7.52 0.71 -4.05
CA ASN A 266 7.54 -0.51 -3.25
C ASN A 266 9.00 -0.99 -3.06
N GLN A 267 9.16 -2.24 -2.66
CA GLN A 267 10.47 -2.92 -2.51
C GLN A 267 10.55 -4.15 -3.42
N LEU A 268 9.87 -4.12 -4.57
CA LEU A 268 9.75 -5.27 -5.46
C LEU A 268 11.11 -5.67 -6.03
N HIS A 269 11.49 -6.91 -5.80
CA HIS A 269 12.60 -7.58 -6.48
C HIS A 269 12.12 -8.40 -7.68
N GLU A 270 10.85 -8.77 -7.68
CA GLU A 270 10.27 -9.64 -8.68
C GLU A 270 8.78 -9.34 -8.89
N VAL A 271 8.35 -9.38 -10.16
CA VAL A 271 6.94 -9.47 -10.56
C VAL A 271 6.82 -10.66 -11.51
N ILE A 272 6.10 -11.69 -11.08
CA ILE A 272 5.91 -12.91 -11.85
C ILE A 272 4.57 -12.81 -12.57
N TYR A 273 4.61 -12.81 -13.88
CA TYR A 273 3.41 -12.78 -14.73
C TYR A 273 3.04 -14.19 -15.18
N ASP A 274 1.75 -14.45 -15.30
CA ASP A 274 1.29 -15.59 -16.07
C ASP A 274 1.77 -15.48 -17.52
N THR A 275 2.10 -16.59 -18.15
CA THR A 275 2.53 -16.65 -19.55
C THR A 275 1.49 -16.08 -20.50
N GLU A 276 0.21 -16.08 -20.12
CA GLU A 276 -0.90 -15.53 -20.87
C GLU A 276 -1.06 -14.00 -20.72
N CYS A 277 -0.56 -13.39 -19.63
CA CYS A 277 -0.58 -11.93 -19.43
C CYS A 277 0.40 -11.17 -20.35
N LYS A 278 1.30 -11.86 -21.04
CA LYS A 278 2.30 -11.25 -21.91
C LYS A 278 1.62 -10.58 -23.12
N GLY A 279 1.47 -9.27 -23.05
CA GLY A 279 1.03 -8.44 -24.17
C GLY A 279 -0.33 -7.76 -24.01
N ILE A 280 -0.98 -7.86 -22.86
CA ILE A 280 -2.29 -7.24 -22.61
C ILE A 280 -2.22 -5.99 -21.72
N LEU A 281 -1.04 -5.72 -21.11
CA LEU A 281 -0.88 -4.58 -20.22
C LEU A 281 -0.90 -3.25 -20.96
N ASP A 282 -1.89 -2.42 -20.68
CA ASP A 282 -2.04 -1.07 -21.23
C ASP A 282 -1.30 -0.03 -20.36
N TYR A 283 -1.26 -0.26 -19.04
CA TYR A 283 -0.66 0.63 -18.04
C TYR A 283 0.25 -0.17 -17.12
N VAL A 284 1.54 0.19 -17.03
CA VAL A 284 2.53 -0.46 -16.16
C VAL A 284 3.41 0.57 -15.48
N TYR A 285 3.24 0.77 -14.19
CA TYR A 285 4.06 1.66 -13.37
C TYR A 285 4.77 0.87 -12.28
N LEU A 286 6.11 0.74 -12.39
CA LEU A 286 6.96 -0.07 -11.51
C LEU A 286 8.20 0.69 -11.03
N GLN A 287 8.28 2.00 -11.26
CA GLN A 287 9.41 2.83 -10.82
C GLN A 287 9.56 2.81 -9.30
N ASN A 288 10.73 3.18 -8.80
CA ASN A 288 11.07 3.21 -7.37
C ASN A 288 10.87 1.83 -6.69
N ASN A 289 11.38 0.79 -7.34
CA ASN A 289 11.48 -0.58 -6.82
C ASN A 289 12.93 -1.07 -6.88
N ALA A 290 13.16 -2.36 -6.68
CA ALA A 290 14.45 -3.02 -6.79
C ALA A 290 14.42 -4.14 -7.86
N LEU A 291 13.65 -3.93 -8.93
CA LEU A 291 13.48 -4.90 -10.00
C LEU A 291 14.77 -5.06 -10.83
N SER A 292 15.07 -6.27 -11.22
CA SER A 292 16.16 -6.61 -12.12
C SER A 292 15.72 -6.57 -13.58
N LEU A 293 16.69 -6.56 -14.50
CA LEU A 293 16.43 -6.69 -15.93
C LEU A 293 15.60 -7.94 -16.30
N ASN A 294 15.68 -8.99 -15.49
CA ASN A 294 14.95 -10.24 -15.72
C ASN A 294 13.52 -10.23 -15.18
N SER A 295 13.30 -9.48 -14.12
CA SER A 295 11.98 -9.34 -13.50
C SER A 295 11.16 -8.20 -14.10
N MET A 296 11.75 -7.41 -15.02
CA MET A 296 11.01 -6.42 -15.78
C MET A 296 10.04 -7.09 -16.74
N PRO A 297 8.82 -6.55 -16.90
CA PRO A 297 7.91 -7.01 -17.94
C PRO A 297 8.59 -6.88 -19.30
N ILE A 298 8.51 -7.90 -20.15
CA ILE A 298 9.06 -7.84 -21.50
C ILE A 298 8.22 -6.86 -22.32
N ILE A 299 8.71 -5.64 -22.42
CA ILE A 299 8.20 -4.65 -23.36
C ILE A 299 8.97 -4.90 -24.68
N ASP A 300 8.60 -5.93 -25.42
CA ASP A 300 9.20 -6.15 -26.73
C ASP A 300 8.62 -5.14 -27.73
N ALA A 301 9.28 -4.99 -28.89
CA ALA A 301 8.86 -4.05 -29.93
C ALA A 301 7.46 -4.38 -30.52
N LYS A 302 6.97 -5.62 -30.38
CA LYS A 302 5.63 -6.04 -30.75
C LYS A 302 4.59 -5.68 -29.69
N THR A 303 4.98 -5.69 -28.43
CA THR A 303 4.16 -5.26 -27.29
C THR A 303 4.26 -3.76 -27.04
N LYS A 304 5.29 -3.09 -27.56
CA LYS A 304 5.47 -1.64 -27.49
C LYS A 304 4.28 -0.85 -28.11
N GLY A 305 3.52 -1.48 -29.00
CA GLY A 305 2.27 -0.93 -29.54
C GLY A 305 1.04 -1.15 -28.64
N ALA A 306 1.12 -2.00 -27.62
CA ALA A 306 0.03 -2.32 -26.71
C ALA A 306 0.17 -1.61 -25.35
N VAL A 307 1.41 -1.48 -24.82
CA VAL A 307 1.65 -0.71 -23.57
C VAL A 307 1.75 0.76 -23.93
N THR A 308 0.66 1.48 -23.74
CA THR A 308 0.58 2.90 -24.11
C THR A 308 1.12 3.81 -23.00
N HIS A 309 1.15 3.32 -21.75
CA HIS A 309 1.58 4.10 -20.59
C HIS A 309 2.43 3.24 -19.67
N TYR A 310 3.72 3.59 -19.50
CA TYR A 310 4.61 2.88 -18.59
C TYR A 310 5.60 3.81 -17.88
N GLY A 311 5.92 3.47 -16.63
CA GLY A 311 6.97 4.05 -15.83
C GLY A 311 7.73 2.93 -15.15
N LEU A 312 8.95 2.61 -15.63
CA LEU A 312 9.73 1.48 -15.14
C LEU A 312 11.00 1.90 -14.41
N MET A 313 11.41 3.15 -14.53
CA MET A 313 12.61 3.72 -13.90
C MET A 313 12.25 4.95 -13.05
N PRO A 314 13.03 5.28 -12.02
CA PRO A 314 14.24 4.57 -11.59
C PRO A 314 13.94 3.27 -10.84
N GLN A 315 14.96 2.39 -10.77
CA GLN A 315 15.01 1.26 -9.85
C GLN A 315 16.11 1.50 -8.81
N ALA A 316 15.98 0.89 -7.62
CA ALA A 316 17.03 0.94 -6.62
C ALA A 316 18.33 0.34 -7.18
N PRO A 317 19.49 0.91 -6.86
CA PRO A 317 20.76 0.35 -7.29
C PRO A 317 20.93 -1.09 -6.81
N TYR A 318 21.47 -1.94 -7.70
CA TYR A 318 21.78 -3.32 -7.33
C TYR A 318 22.85 -3.36 -6.24
N GLN A 319 22.66 -4.22 -5.26
CA GLN A 319 23.69 -4.54 -4.29
C GLN A 319 24.75 -5.40 -4.97
N TRP A 320 25.96 -4.87 -5.13
CA TRP A 320 27.11 -5.63 -5.60
C TRP A 320 28.07 -5.89 -4.42
N GLU A 321 29.13 -6.74 -4.65
CA GLU A 321 30.21 -6.90 -3.68
C GLU A 321 30.81 -5.53 -3.32
N GLU A 322 31.11 -5.30 -2.06
CA GLU A 322 31.68 -4.02 -1.61
C GLU A 322 33.10 -3.78 -2.15
N SER A 323 33.82 -4.87 -2.50
CA SER A 323 35.17 -4.79 -3.02
C SER A 323 35.53 -5.95 -3.95
N PHE A 324 36.38 -5.66 -4.92
CA PHE A 324 36.93 -6.61 -5.89
C PHE A 324 38.44 -6.61 -5.84
N GLU A 325 39.06 -7.79 -5.82
CA GLU A 325 40.52 -7.95 -5.90
C GLU A 325 41.01 -7.77 -7.34
N LEU A 326 42.19 -7.19 -7.51
CA LEU A 326 42.82 -7.06 -8.81
C LEU A 326 43.20 -8.43 -9.37
N ASN A 327 43.12 -8.57 -10.69
CA ASN A 327 43.46 -9.76 -11.44
C ASN A 327 42.72 -11.04 -11.04
N LYS A 328 41.63 -10.91 -10.29
CA LYS A 328 40.73 -12.01 -9.96
C LYS A 328 39.49 -11.97 -10.84
N ALA A 329 39.10 -13.12 -11.30
CA ALA A 329 37.93 -13.27 -12.17
C ALA A 329 36.64 -13.39 -11.34
N TYR A 330 35.64 -12.58 -11.65
CA TYR A 330 34.35 -12.58 -11.01
C TYR A 330 33.26 -12.89 -12.02
N SER A 331 32.52 -13.97 -11.82
CA SER A 331 31.34 -14.25 -12.62
C SER A 331 30.17 -13.35 -12.17
N GLU A 332 29.26 -13.02 -13.07
CA GLU A 332 28.05 -12.23 -12.72
C GLU A 332 27.24 -12.88 -11.60
N THR A 333 27.13 -14.20 -11.59
CA THR A 333 26.43 -14.95 -10.54
C THR A 333 27.10 -14.83 -9.15
N GLN A 334 28.40 -14.55 -9.10
CA GLN A 334 29.13 -14.29 -7.86
C GLN A 334 29.12 -12.81 -7.49
N ALA A 335 29.01 -11.93 -8.47
CA ALA A 335 29.02 -10.49 -8.28
C ALA A 335 27.67 -9.94 -7.89
N PHE A 336 26.58 -10.52 -8.41
CA PHE A 336 25.22 -10.10 -8.09
C PHE A 336 24.60 -11.03 -7.05
N ARG A 337 24.49 -10.59 -5.81
CA ARG A 337 23.89 -11.37 -4.71
C ARG A 337 22.37 -11.55 -4.86
N GLN A 338 21.73 -10.81 -5.73
CA GLN A 338 20.30 -10.94 -5.98
C GLN A 338 20.03 -12.04 -7.00
N ASN A 339 19.25 -13.03 -6.58
CA ASN A 339 18.79 -14.14 -7.40
C ASN A 339 18.07 -13.61 -8.66
N GLY A 340 18.49 -14.09 -9.83
CA GLY A 340 17.73 -13.89 -11.05
C GLY A 340 18.40 -13.09 -12.16
N PHE A 341 19.68 -12.70 -12.02
CA PHE A 341 20.40 -12.06 -13.11
C PHE A 341 20.91 -13.10 -14.13
N ALA A 342 20.02 -13.61 -14.96
CA ALA A 342 20.43 -14.34 -16.13
C ALA A 342 20.91 -13.33 -17.17
N VAL A 343 22.14 -13.50 -17.63
CA VAL A 343 22.77 -12.66 -18.64
C VAL A 343 21.96 -12.71 -19.92
N ASN A 344 21.12 -11.70 -20.14
CA ASN A 344 20.48 -11.53 -21.43
C ASN A 344 21.52 -11.05 -22.45
N THR A 345 21.60 -11.73 -23.58
CA THR A 345 22.33 -11.23 -24.74
C THR A 345 21.87 -9.80 -25.05
N GLY A 346 22.81 -8.87 -25.22
CA GLY A 346 22.50 -7.47 -25.53
C GLY A 346 22.55 -6.49 -24.35
N VAL A 347 23.10 -6.89 -23.20
CA VAL A 347 23.42 -5.97 -22.10
C VAL A 347 24.80 -5.37 -22.31
N ALA A 348 24.91 -4.05 -22.27
CA ALA A 348 26.17 -3.31 -22.25
C ALA A 348 26.49 -2.89 -20.81
N TYR A 349 27.77 -2.96 -20.47
CA TYR A 349 28.33 -2.64 -19.15
C TYR A 349 29.26 -1.46 -19.25
N THR A 350 29.09 -0.46 -18.40
CA THR A 350 29.99 0.70 -18.31
C THR A 350 30.34 0.90 -16.84
N PHE A 351 31.63 0.88 -16.50
CA PHE A 351 32.10 1.18 -15.15
C PHE A 351 32.52 2.64 -15.06
N ILE A 352 32.03 3.34 -14.03
CA ILE A 352 32.34 4.75 -13.77
C ILE A 352 32.93 4.86 -12.36
N ASN A 353 34.08 5.50 -12.22
CA ASN A 353 34.74 5.69 -10.92
C ASN A 353 34.14 6.87 -10.13
N GLY A 354 34.58 7.03 -8.88
CA GLY A 354 34.08 8.10 -8.01
C GLY A 354 34.38 9.54 -8.47
N ALA A 355 35.25 9.72 -9.47
CA ALA A 355 35.52 11.00 -10.13
C ALA A 355 34.57 11.24 -11.34
N GLY A 356 33.72 10.28 -11.68
CA GLY A 356 32.82 10.35 -12.84
C GLY A 356 33.50 9.95 -14.16
N GLU A 357 34.66 9.30 -14.11
CA GLU A 357 35.39 8.89 -15.30
C GLU A 357 35.01 7.45 -15.66
N THR A 358 34.81 7.20 -16.96
CA THR A 358 34.52 5.87 -17.48
C THR A 358 35.82 5.03 -17.53
N LEU A 359 35.79 3.84 -16.93
CA LEU A 359 36.90 2.89 -16.98
C LEU A 359 37.05 2.30 -18.40
N VAL A 360 38.27 2.09 -18.83
CA VAL A 360 38.62 1.66 -20.19
C VAL A 360 38.74 0.14 -20.26
N SER A 361 37.91 -0.49 -21.10
CA SER A 361 38.01 -1.94 -21.36
C SER A 361 39.33 -2.31 -22.00
N GLY A 362 39.98 -3.35 -21.47
CA GLY A 362 41.30 -3.80 -21.87
C GLY A 362 42.45 -3.14 -21.09
N THR A 363 42.23 -2.01 -20.44
CA THR A 363 43.21 -1.31 -19.60
C THR A 363 42.85 -1.43 -18.13
N ASP A 364 41.65 -1.01 -17.75
CA ASP A 364 41.20 -0.99 -16.35
C ASP A 364 40.48 -2.27 -15.97
N TYR A 365 39.77 -2.84 -16.91
CA TYR A 365 39.05 -4.10 -16.73
C TYR A 365 38.90 -4.89 -18.04
N LYS A 366 38.46 -6.13 -17.94
CA LYS A 366 38.06 -6.95 -19.08
C LYS A 366 36.82 -7.76 -18.72
N ILE A 367 35.86 -7.80 -19.62
CA ILE A 367 34.72 -8.73 -19.57
C ILE A 367 34.86 -9.73 -20.69
N ASN A 368 34.87 -11.01 -20.38
CA ASN A 368 34.98 -12.07 -21.40
C ASN A 368 33.56 -12.42 -21.97
N VAL A 369 33.56 -13.34 -22.97
CA VAL A 369 32.30 -13.80 -23.61
C VAL A 369 31.34 -14.51 -22.66
N SER A 370 31.85 -15.06 -21.56
CA SER A 370 31.05 -15.69 -20.49
C SER A 370 30.66 -14.69 -19.41
N LYS A 371 30.81 -13.39 -19.66
CA LYS A 371 30.48 -12.31 -18.73
C LYS A 371 31.24 -12.38 -17.38
N VAL A 372 32.41 -12.91 -17.40
CA VAL A 372 33.35 -12.88 -16.29
C VAL A 372 34.15 -11.59 -16.35
N THR A 373 34.08 -10.78 -15.29
CA THR A 373 34.78 -9.50 -15.16
C THR A 373 36.09 -9.70 -14.39
N THR A 374 37.16 -9.07 -14.88
CA THR A 374 38.46 -8.99 -14.20
C THR A 374 38.94 -7.54 -14.23
N PHE A 375 39.29 -6.99 -13.07
CA PHE A 375 39.80 -5.62 -12.94
C PHE A 375 41.33 -5.64 -12.86
N TYR A 376 41.96 -4.65 -13.48
CA TYR A 376 43.42 -4.53 -13.57
C TYR A 376 43.99 -3.32 -12.84
N THR A 377 43.17 -2.28 -12.63
CA THR A 377 43.56 -1.03 -11.94
C THR A 377 42.76 -0.80 -10.68
N SER A 378 43.41 -0.25 -9.65
CA SER A 378 42.69 0.12 -8.41
C SER A 378 41.82 1.34 -8.62
N GLN A 379 40.56 1.25 -8.19
CA GLN A 379 39.58 2.30 -8.33
C GLN A 379 38.69 2.34 -7.09
N ALA A 380 38.31 3.52 -6.64
CA ALA A 380 37.38 3.72 -5.52
C ALA A 380 36.03 4.21 -6.02
N ASN A 381 34.97 3.85 -5.29
CA ASN A 381 33.60 4.27 -5.55
C ASN A 381 33.16 4.03 -7.01
N VAL A 382 33.46 2.85 -7.52
CA VAL A 382 33.07 2.45 -8.88
C VAL A 382 31.63 2.05 -8.87
N THR A 383 30.85 2.53 -9.84
CA THR A 383 29.49 2.05 -10.13
C THR A 383 29.49 1.35 -11.48
N LEU A 384 28.74 0.25 -11.57
CA LEU A 384 28.45 -0.37 -12.86
C LEU A 384 27.11 0.18 -13.38
N HIS A 385 27.12 0.67 -14.59
CA HIS A 385 25.97 1.10 -15.37
C HIS A 385 25.63 0.05 -16.41
N MET A 386 24.39 -0.38 -16.48
CA MET A 386 23.91 -1.43 -17.36
C MET A 386 22.79 -0.92 -18.24
N THR A 387 22.93 -1.05 -19.55
CA THR A 387 21.89 -0.79 -20.53
C THR A 387 21.60 -2.06 -21.31
N ALA A 388 20.40 -2.24 -21.80
CA ALA A 388 20.01 -3.42 -22.56
C ALA A 388 19.25 -3.03 -23.83
N THR A 389 19.52 -3.75 -24.93
CA THR A 389 18.85 -3.50 -26.22
C THR A 389 17.33 -3.67 -26.14
N LYS A 390 16.84 -4.50 -25.21
CA LYS A 390 15.41 -4.66 -24.95
C LYS A 390 14.78 -3.45 -24.26
N TYR A 391 15.58 -2.64 -23.58
CA TYR A 391 15.16 -1.49 -22.78
C TYR A 391 16.07 -0.29 -23.08
N PRO A 392 16.03 0.26 -24.32
CA PRO A 392 17.03 1.22 -24.80
C PRO A 392 17.04 2.54 -23.99
N ASP A 393 15.95 2.87 -23.34
CA ASP A 393 15.79 4.10 -22.57
C ASP A 393 15.96 3.88 -21.05
N MET A 394 16.45 2.69 -20.65
CA MET A 394 16.61 2.32 -19.23
C MET A 394 18.07 2.07 -18.89
N GLU A 395 18.51 2.66 -17.78
CA GLU A 395 19.82 2.42 -17.20
C GLU A 395 19.66 1.88 -15.78
N PHE A 396 20.34 0.77 -15.51
CA PHE A 396 20.41 0.16 -14.18
C PHE A 396 21.79 0.38 -13.60
N THR A 397 21.88 0.67 -12.32
CA THR A 397 23.16 0.93 -11.65
C THR A 397 23.37 0.00 -10.47
N THR A 398 24.64 -0.18 -10.06
CA THR A 398 24.97 -0.85 -8.80
C THR A 398 25.19 0.16 -7.67
N THR A 399 25.18 -0.33 -6.44
CA THR A 399 25.82 0.40 -5.34
C THR A 399 27.30 0.59 -5.62
N PRO A 400 27.94 1.68 -5.13
CA PRO A 400 29.36 1.90 -5.30
C PRO A 400 30.18 0.78 -4.65
N PHE A 401 31.26 0.34 -5.32
CA PHE A 401 32.21 -0.67 -4.85
C PHE A 401 33.64 -0.20 -5.04
N THR A 402 34.58 -0.89 -4.40
CA THR A 402 36.00 -0.60 -4.51
C THR A 402 36.72 -1.71 -5.31
N VAL A 403 37.59 -1.32 -6.20
CA VAL A 403 38.43 -2.24 -6.95
C VAL A 403 39.90 -2.08 -6.51
N GLY A 404 40.56 -3.17 -6.21
CA GLY A 404 41.94 -3.19 -5.77
C GLY A 404 42.11 -3.86 -4.41
N THR A 405 43.28 -3.73 -3.81
CA THR A 405 43.47 -4.15 -2.43
C THR A 405 42.36 -3.53 -1.59
N PRO A 406 41.73 -4.29 -0.68
CA PRO A 406 40.82 -3.68 0.30
C PRO A 406 41.55 -2.45 0.82
N SER A 407 40.99 -1.27 0.60
CA SER A 407 41.58 -0.05 1.13
C SER A 407 41.77 -0.33 2.59
N GLY A 408 43.04 -0.50 3.00
CA GLY A 408 43.37 -0.69 4.41
C GLY A 408 42.64 0.46 5.07
N ILE A 409 41.87 0.17 6.12
CA ILE A 409 41.10 1.19 6.82
C ILE A 409 42.10 2.29 7.12
N THR A 410 41.99 3.45 6.43
CA THR A 410 42.86 4.58 6.66
C THR A 410 42.59 5.20 8.00
N ASP A 411 41.31 5.10 8.45
CA ASP A 411 40.81 5.73 9.65
C ASP A 411 40.11 4.73 10.56
N VAL A 412 40.61 4.58 11.78
CA VAL A 412 40.05 3.62 12.75
C VAL A 412 39.92 4.28 14.11
N THR A 413 38.74 4.20 14.69
CA THR A 413 38.57 4.41 16.11
C THR A 413 39.01 3.15 16.87
N VAL A 414 40.08 3.28 17.66
CA VAL A 414 40.60 2.22 18.52
C VAL A 414 40.22 2.58 19.96
N ASN A 415 39.33 1.81 20.60
CA ASN A 415 38.93 2.01 22.00
C ASN A 415 38.36 3.39 22.36
N GLY A 416 37.42 3.94 21.62
CA GLY A 416 36.68 5.17 22.00
C GLY A 416 37.52 6.46 22.21
N ASN A 417 38.76 6.32 22.66
CA ASN A 417 39.68 7.43 23.00
C ASN A 417 40.83 7.62 22.01
N LEU A 418 41.02 6.68 21.08
CA LEU A 418 42.13 6.67 20.12
C LEU A 418 41.59 6.59 18.71
N PHE A 419 41.85 7.64 17.96
CA PHE A 419 41.57 7.71 16.50
C PHE A 419 42.90 7.59 15.74
N VAL A 420 42.90 6.79 14.68
CA VAL A 420 44.14 6.52 13.88
C VAL A 420 43.82 6.67 12.41
N GLU A 421 44.64 7.47 11.74
CA GLU A 421 44.54 7.79 10.33
C GLU A 421 45.86 7.41 9.61
N GLY A 422 45.73 6.64 8.53
CA GLY A 422 46.89 6.28 7.68
C GLY A 422 47.04 7.24 6.51
N GLY A 423 48.13 7.99 6.46
CA GLY A 423 48.51 8.90 5.38
C GLY A 423 49.58 8.35 4.47
N VAL A 424 50.10 9.19 3.56
CA VAL A 424 51.23 8.86 2.69
C VAL A 424 52.53 8.88 3.50
N GLY A 425 53.14 7.70 3.70
CA GLY A 425 54.33 7.54 4.53
C GLY A 425 54.15 7.87 6.02
N THR A 426 52.93 8.05 6.49
CA THR A 426 52.66 8.47 7.86
C THR A 426 51.44 7.75 8.49
N LEU A 427 51.50 7.61 9.81
CA LEU A 427 50.38 7.17 10.64
C LEU A 427 50.10 8.27 11.67
N THR A 428 48.98 8.91 11.58
CA THR A 428 48.53 9.94 12.52
C THR A 428 47.64 9.31 13.59
N VAL A 429 47.93 9.58 14.85
CA VAL A 429 47.22 9.04 16.00
C VAL A 429 46.74 10.19 16.86
N SER A 430 45.46 10.31 17.01
CA SER A 430 44.79 11.30 17.89
C SER A 430 44.21 10.62 19.12
N ALA A 431 44.63 11.07 20.31
CA ALA A 431 44.14 10.53 21.57
C ALA A 431 43.43 11.62 22.39
N SER A 432 42.26 11.30 22.95
CA SER A 432 41.51 12.19 23.87
C SER A 432 41.95 12.08 25.33
N SER A 433 42.76 11.09 25.64
CA SER A 433 43.44 10.87 26.94
C SER A 433 44.72 10.09 26.68
N PRO A 434 45.66 10.03 27.64
CA PRO A 434 46.87 9.21 27.50
C PRO A 434 46.53 7.74 27.28
N GLU A 435 46.95 7.15 26.14
CA GLU A 435 46.62 5.80 25.74
C GLU A 435 47.87 5.01 25.28
N ALA A 436 47.86 3.70 25.57
CA ALA A 436 48.92 2.81 25.06
C ALA A 436 48.73 2.56 23.55
N LEU A 437 49.74 2.90 22.75
CA LEU A 437 49.79 2.65 21.35
C LEU A 437 50.72 1.48 21.03
N ARG A 438 50.20 0.48 20.32
CA ARG A 438 50.98 -0.62 19.78
C ARG A 438 50.74 -0.75 18.29
N VAL A 439 51.76 -0.56 17.48
CA VAL A 439 51.75 -0.75 16.02
C VAL A 439 52.59 -1.98 15.68
N VAL A 440 51.98 -2.92 14.98
CA VAL A 440 52.67 -4.15 14.54
C VAL A 440 52.54 -4.30 13.02
N SER A 441 53.53 -4.91 12.39
CA SER A 441 53.46 -5.28 10.96
C SER A 441 52.46 -6.44 10.79
N VAL A 442 52.07 -6.73 9.56
CA VAL A 442 51.25 -7.90 9.21
C VAL A 442 51.94 -9.23 9.55
N ALA A 443 53.27 -9.24 9.64
CA ALA A 443 54.07 -10.39 10.10
C ALA A 443 54.08 -10.53 11.65
N GLY A 444 53.38 -9.68 12.40
CA GLY A 444 53.35 -9.72 13.85
C GLY A 444 54.49 -9.01 14.58
N GLN A 445 55.43 -8.40 13.83
CA GLN A 445 56.56 -7.68 14.42
C GLN A 445 56.11 -6.33 14.98
N THR A 446 56.42 -6.04 16.27
CA THR A 446 56.11 -4.74 16.86
C THR A 446 57.03 -3.66 16.31
N ILE A 447 56.46 -2.65 15.67
CA ILE A 447 57.13 -1.50 15.07
C ILE A 447 57.22 -0.34 16.08
N VAL A 448 56.10 -0.09 16.77
CA VAL A 448 56.00 0.96 17.80
C VAL A 448 55.25 0.41 19.02
N ALA A 449 55.75 0.67 20.20
CA ALA A 449 55.06 0.47 21.46
C ALA A 449 55.36 1.65 22.39
N LYS A 450 54.41 2.54 22.62
CA LYS A 450 54.59 3.70 23.50
C LYS A 450 53.22 4.18 24.03
N THR A 451 53.24 5.01 25.03
CA THR A 451 52.05 5.79 25.43
C THR A 451 51.99 7.07 24.63
N VAL A 452 50.87 7.38 24.00
CA VAL A 452 50.59 8.67 23.35
C VAL A 452 49.88 9.53 24.36
N ALA A 453 50.29 10.79 24.46
CA ALA A 453 49.60 11.77 25.33
C ALA A 453 48.30 12.27 24.68
N ASN A 454 47.47 12.98 25.40
CA ASN A 454 46.33 13.70 24.85
C ASN A 454 46.78 14.64 23.71
N GLY A 455 46.16 14.55 22.56
CA GLY A 455 46.48 15.28 21.35
C GLY A 455 46.83 14.36 20.20
N THR A 456 47.49 14.92 19.19
CA THR A 456 47.82 14.21 17.94
C THR A 456 49.32 13.90 17.84
N THR A 457 49.63 12.65 17.50
CA THR A 457 51.02 12.17 17.28
C THR A 457 51.10 11.60 15.87
N THR A 458 52.09 11.99 15.08
CA THR A 458 52.38 11.43 13.74
C THR A 458 53.63 10.53 13.80
N LEU A 459 53.54 9.36 13.21
CA LEU A 459 54.60 8.39 13.05
C LEU A 459 54.93 8.25 11.58
N SER A 460 56.21 8.33 11.22
CA SER A 460 56.68 8.00 9.86
C SER A 460 56.81 6.49 9.73
N LEU A 461 56.06 5.90 8.80
CA LEU A 461 56.08 4.46 8.53
C LEU A 461 56.15 4.23 7.01
N PRO A 462 56.88 3.21 6.54
CA PRO A 462 56.81 2.80 5.15
C PRO A 462 55.38 2.47 4.71
N ALA A 463 55.09 2.63 3.42
CA ALA A 463 53.84 2.19 2.87
C ALA A 463 53.60 0.70 3.18
N GLY A 464 52.43 0.39 3.68
CA GLY A 464 52.08 -0.96 4.10
C GLY A 464 50.85 -1.03 5.05
N VAL A 465 50.45 -2.27 5.31
CA VAL A 465 49.35 -2.53 6.26
C VAL A 465 49.96 -2.78 7.65
N TYR A 466 49.40 -2.09 8.65
CA TYR A 466 49.80 -2.21 10.04
C TYR A 466 48.60 -2.60 10.90
N VAL A 467 48.82 -3.22 12.03
CA VAL A 467 47.83 -3.46 13.06
C VAL A 467 48.10 -2.55 14.24
N VAL A 468 47.19 -1.62 14.48
CA VAL A 468 47.27 -0.63 15.55
C VAL A 468 46.27 -1.01 16.63
N ASN A 469 46.73 -1.39 17.80
CA ASN A 469 45.92 -1.89 18.93
C ASN A 469 44.83 -2.87 18.50
N GLY A 470 45.17 -3.82 17.62
CA GLY A 470 44.29 -4.85 17.11
C GLY A 470 43.42 -4.48 15.88
N LYS A 471 43.50 -3.25 15.38
CA LYS A 471 42.80 -2.80 14.16
C LYS A 471 43.78 -2.59 13.02
N LYS A 472 43.40 -2.98 11.80
CA LYS A 472 44.22 -2.79 10.60
C LYS A 472 44.11 -1.35 10.10
N VAL A 473 45.25 -0.77 9.75
CA VAL A 473 45.40 0.56 9.17
C VAL A 473 46.37 0.50 7.99
N LEU A 474 46.04 1.20 6.90
CA LEU A 474 46.92 1.32 5.73
C LEU A 474 47.71 2.63 5.78
N VAL A 475 49.01 2.54 5.67
CA VAL A 475 49.91 3.65 5.36
C VAL A 475 50.25 3.57 3.87
N ARG A 476 49.96 4.64 3.13
CA ARG A 476 50.16 4.73 1.69
C ARG A 476 51.56 5.14 1.29
#